data_65f16e409adfa764834bb17a7ac37b22
#
_entry.id   65f16e409adfa764834bb17a7ac37b22
#
_cell.length_a   1.000
_cell.length_b   1.000
_cell.length_c   1.000
_cell.angle_alpha   90.00
_cell.angle_beta   90.00
_cell.angle_gamma   90.00
#
_symmetry.space_group_name_H-M   'P 1'
#
loop_
_entity.id
_entity.type
_entity.pdbx_description
1 polymer ?
#
loop_
_entity_poly.entity_id
_entity_poly.type
_entity_poly.pdbx_seq_one_letter_code
_entity_poly.pdbx_strand_id
1 'polypeptide(L)'
;MFLVFDVDDTMYDLMWPFQMAFENILAEKTTVSCEELFRQSRICSDIVLEKEKQGLILPEEAFFRRMQMTCEMKGFAITREESEAFEREYRDCQTKI
;
A
#
# COMPACT_ATOMS: atom_id res chain seq x y z
N MET A 1 -0.67 -28.05 -9.72
CA MET A 1 -1.83 -27.24 -10.09
C MET A 1 -2.36 -26.45 -8.92
N PHE A 2 -2.68 -27.10 -7.83
CA PHE A 2 -3.18 -26.38 -6.65
C PHE A 2 -2.19 -25.37 -6.10
N LEU A 3 -0.92 -25.64 -6.24
CA LEU A 3 0.11 -24.72 -5.77
C LEU A 3 0.01 -23.36 -6.46
N VAL A 4 -0.35 -23.37 -7.73
CA VAL A 4 -0.51 -22.12 -8.48
C VAL A 4 -1.70 -21.33 -7.95
N PHE A 5 -2.80 -22.00 -7.69
CA PHE A 5 -3.97 -21.34 -7.14
C PHE A 5 -3.72 -20.83 -5.73
N ASP A 6 -2.98 -21.58 -4.93
CA ASP A 6 -2.67 -21.15 -3.57
C ASP A 6 -1.84 -19.87 -3.58
N VAL A 7 -0.88 -19.77 -4.51
CA VAL A 7 -0.07 -18.56 -4.63
C VAL A 7 -0.94 -17.39 -5.07
N ASP A 8 -1.80 -17.60 -6.04
CA ASP A 8 -2.70 -16.55 -6.53
C ASP A 8 -3.67 -16.10 -5.44
N ASP A 9 -4.21 -17.05 -4.69
CA ASP A 9 -5.12 -16.74 -3.59
C ASP A 9 -4.42 -15.90 -2.53
N THR A 10 -3.16 -16.24 -2.21
CA THR A 10 -2.40 -15.48 -1.24
C THR A 10 -2.18 -14.05 -1.70
N MET A 11 -1.84 -13.85 -2.97
CA MET A 11 -1.68 -12.51 -3.54
C MET A 11 -2.99 -11.74 -3.52
N TYR A 12 -4.07 -12.41 -3.84
CA TYR A 12 -5.40 -11.79 -3.85
C TYR A 12 -5.80 -11.34 -2.45
N ASP A 13 -5.58 -12.19 -1.45
CA ASP A 13 -5.90 -11.87 -0.07
C ASP A 13 -5.11 -10.66 0.44
N LEU A 14 -3.85 -10.56 0.05
CA LEU A 14 -3.01 -9.43 0.42
C LEU A 14 -3.45 -8.14 -0.28
N MET A 15 -3.91 -8.25 -1.52
CA MET A 15 -4.32 -7.10 -2.30
C MET A 15 -5.70 -6.58 -1.91
N TRP A 16 -6.58 -7.45 -1.42
CA TRP A 16 -7.97 -7.05 -1.15
C TRP A 16 -8.07 -5.87 -0.15
N PRO A 17 -7.39 -5.90 1.00
CA PRO A 17 -7.46 -4.74 1.89
C PRO A 17 -6.91 -3.47 1.26
N PHE A 18 -5.86 -3.59 0.47
CA PHE A 18 -5.28 -2.47 -0.25
C PHE A 18 -6.27 -1.91 -1.27
N GLN A 19 -6.94 -2.79 -2.00
CA GLN A 19 -7.93 -2.39 -3.00
C GLN A 19 -9.09 -1.63 -2.38
N MET A 20 -9.60 -2.10 -1.25
CA MET A 20 -10.70 -1.43 -0.57
C MET A 20 -10.29 -0.03 -0.10
N ALA A 21 -9.11 0.10 0.49
CA ALA A 21 -8.59 1.39 0.91
C ALA A 21 -8.34 2.31 -0.29
N PHE A 22 -7.79 1.77 -1.36
CA PHE A 22 -7.57 2.52 -2.59
C PHE A 22 -8.87 3.10 -3.15
N GLU A 23 -9.90 2.26 -3.26
CA GLU A 23 -11.18 2.70 -3.82
C GLU A 23 -11.84 3.78 -2.97
N ASN A 24 -11.69 3.71 -1.65
CA ASN A 24 -12.30 4.67 -0.75
C ASN A 24 -11.53 5.99 -0.66
N ILE A 25 -10.22 5.96 -0.83
CA ILE A 25 -9.38 7.13 -0.55
C ILE A 25 -8.75 7.71 -1.81
N LEU A 26 -8.22 6.88 -2.69
CA LEU A 26 -7.36 7.33 -3.79
C LEU A 26 -7.96 7.22 -5.18
N ALA A 27 -9.07 6.50 -5.37
CA ALA A 27 -9.61 6.24 -6.70
C ALA A 27 -9.94 7.52 -7.46
N GLU A 28 -10.36 8.57 -6.76
CA GLU A 28 -10.70 9.85 -7.39
C GLU A 28 -9.49 10.69 -7.73
N LYS A 29 -8.34 10.39 -7.13
CA LYS A 29 -7.12 11.18 -7.29
C LYS A 29 -6.26 10.75 -8.47
N THR A 30 -6.44 9.51 -8.93
CA THR A 30 -5.55 8.95 -9.93
C THR A 30 -6.28 8.00 -10.86
N THR A 31 -5.76 7.88 -12.08
CA THR A 31 -6.23 6.90 -13.05
C THR A 31 -5.38 5.63 -13.02
N VAL A 32 -4.34 5.60 -12.17
CA VAL A 32 -3.49 4.42 -12.03
C VAL A 32 -4.31 3.28 -11.45
N SER A 33 -4.12 2.07 -11.97
CA SER A 33 -4.85 0.91 -11.48
C SER A 33 -4.40 0.55 -10.07
N CYS A 34 -5.33 -0.04 -9.30
CA CYS A 34 -5.02 -0.50 -7.95
C CYS A 34 -3.89 -1.52 -7.96
N GLU A 35 -3.89 -2.42 -8.94
CA GLU A 35 -2.86 -3.44 -9.04
C GLU A 35 -1.47 -2.83 -9.24
N GLU A 36 -1.35 -1.85 -10.11
CA GLU A 36 -0.08 -1.17 -10.33
C GLU A 36 0.40 -0.45 -9.07
N LEU A 37 -0.52 0.23 -8.41
CA LEU A 37 -0.19 0.96 -7.20
C LEU A 37 0.23 -0.01 -6.09
N PHE A 38 -0.46 -1.13 -5.97
CA PHE A 38 -0.13 -2.16 -5.00
C PHE A 38 1.28 -2.71 -5.23
N ARG A 39 1.60 -3.05 -6.46
CA ARG A 39 2.94 -3.56 -6.80
C ARG A 39 4.02 -2.53 -6.48
N GLN A 40 3.79 -1.28 -6.83
CA GLN A 40 4.73 -0.21 -6.53
C GLN A 40 4.90 -0.03 -5.03
N SER A 41 3.81 -0.14 -4.26
CA SER A 41 3.88 0.01 -2.82
C SER A 41 4.69 -1.10 -2.17
N ARG A 42 4.67 -2.30 -2.74
CA ARG A 42 5.49 -3.40 -2.22
C ARG A 42 6.98 -3.14 -2.44
N ILE A 43 7.32 -2.59 -3.59
CA ILE A 43 8.71 -2.20 -3.87
C ILE A 43 9.14 -1.09 -2.91
N CYS A 44 8.30 -0.09 -2.73
CA CYS A 44 8.60 1.02 -1.82
C CYS A 44 8.66 0.54 -0.35
N SER A 45 7.87 -0.46 -0.01
CA SER A 45 7.89 -1.04 1.33
C SER A 45 9.28 -1.60 1.66
N ASP A 46 9.90 -2.29 0.71
CA ASP A 46 11.23 -2.84 0.92
C ASP A 46 12.27 -1.72 1.11
N ILE A 47 12.16 -0.66 0.32
CA ILE A 47 13.06 0.49 0.43
C ILE A 47 12.89 1.17 1.78
N VAL A 48 11.65 1.41 2.19
CA VAL A 48 11.35 2.07 3.46
C VAL A 48 11.80 1.21 4.64
N LEU A 49 11.59 -0.10 4.56
CA LEU A 49 12.01 -1.01 5.61
C LEU A 49 13.53 -0.95 5.82
N GLU A 50 14.28 -0.91 4.73
CA GLU A 50 15.73 -0.80 4.79
C GLU A 50 16.16 0.50 5.46
N LYS A 51 15.53 1.61 5.09
CA LYS A 51 15.81 2.91 5.68
C LYS A 51 15.43 2.95 7.17
N GLU A 52 14.34 2.29 7.53
CA GLU A 52 13.92 2.18 8.92
C GLU A 52 14.95 1.43 9.76
N LYS A 53 15.50 0.35 9.21
CA LYS A 53 16.56 -0.41 9.88
C LYS A 53 17.82 0.41 10.08
N GLN A 54 18.09 1.34 9.17
CA GLN A 54 19.24 2.23 9.25
C GLN A 54 19.00 3.43 10.17
N GLY A 55 17.78 3.58 10.68
CA GLY A 55 17.44 4.70 11.54
C GLY A 55 17.12 5.99 10.80
N LEU A 56 16.93 5.92 9.47
CA LEU A 56 16.64 7.11 8.66
C LEU A 56 15.17 7.48 8.66
N ILE A 57 14.29 6.52 8.98
CA ILE A 57 12.84 6.73 9.03
C ILE A 57 12.32 6.15 10.34
N LEU A 58 11.47 6.89 11.04
CA LEU A 58 10.84 6.41 12.26
C LEU A 58 9.77 5.36 11.93
N PRO A 59 9.58 4.33 12.78
CA PRO A 59 8.55 3.32 12.55
C PRO A 59 7.15 3.90 12.33
N GLU A 60 6.78 4.93 13.08
CA GLU A 60 5.46 5.55 12.94
C GLU A 60 5.32 6.36 11.65
N GLU A 61 6.43 6.68 11.00
CA GLU A 61 6.43 7.41 9.72
C GLU A 61 6.55 6.46 8.53
N ALA A 62 6.87 5.21 8.77
CA ALA A 62 7.19 4.26 7.71
C ALA A 62 6.06 4.11 6.68
N PHE A 63 4.83 3.97 7.15
CA PHE A 63 3.68 3.79 6.26
C PHE A 63 3.46 5.04 5.39
N PHE A 64 3.52 6.22 5.99
CA PHE A 64 3.35 7.46 5.24
C PHE A 64 4.43 7.60 4.17
N ARG A 65 5.69 7.33 4.51
CA ARG A 65 6.79 7.41 3.56
C ARG A 65 6.60 6.43 2.41
N ARG A 66 6.18 5.21 2.74
CA ARG A 66 5.89 4.20 1.73
C ARG A 66 4.82 4.68 0.75
N MET A 67 3.71 5.19 1.26
CA MET A 67 2.62 5.66 0.42
C MET A 67 2.98 6.92 -0.36
N GLN A 68 3.69 7.84 0.28
CA GLN A 68 4.17 9.05 -0.39
C GLN A 68 5.05 8.70 -1.59
N MET A 69 6.02 7.82 -1.36
CA MET A 69 6.94 7.39 -2.40
C MET A 69 6.20 6.69 -3.54
N THR A 70 5.28 5.78 -3.19
CA THR A 70 4.48 5.05 -4.16
C THR A 70 3.69 6.00 -5.06
N CYS A 71 3.00 6.94 -4.46
CA CYS A 71 2.15 7.87 -5.22
C CYS A 71 2.98 8.80 -6.11
N GLU A 72 4.10 9.29 -5.59
CA GLU A 72 4.98 10.15 -6.37
C GLU A 72 5.54 9.42 -7.60
N MET A 73 5.89 8.17 -7.45
CA MET A 73 6.39 7.37 -8.58
C MET A 73 5.32 7.12 -9.63
N LYS A 74 4.06 7.24 -9.28
CA LYS A 74 2.93 7.10 -10.21
C LYS A 74 2.36 8.43 -10.66
N GLY A 75 3.01 9.54 -10.31
CA GLY A 75 2.70 10.85 -10.86
C GLY A 75 1.68 11.67 -10.09
N PHE A 76 1.38 11.31 -8.85
CA PHE A 76 0.48 12.10 -8.02
C PHE A 76 0.99 12.13 -6.58
N ALA A 77 0.40 12.99 -5.76
CA ALA A 77 0.81 13.17 -4.38
C ALA A 77 -0.30 12.74 -3.43
N ILE A 78 0.10 12.27 -2.25
CA ILE A 78 -0.83 11.92 -1.19
C ILE A 78 -0.52 12.82 0.02
N THR A 79 -1.56 13.33 0.68
CA THR A 79 -1.37 14.11 1.91
C THR A 79 -1.24 13.16 3.09
N ARG A 80 -0.75 13.71 4.22
CA ARG A 80 -0.64 12.91 5.43
C ARG A 80 -2.04 12.44 5.90
N GLU A 81 -3.04 13.28 5.80
CA GLU A 81 -4.41 12.90 6.17
C GLU A 81 -4.92 11.75 5.33
N GLU A 82 -4.66 11.80 4.03
CA GLU A 82 -5.07 10.72 3.12
C GLU A 82 -4.31 9.44 3.43
N SER A 83 -3.03 9.54 3.74
CA SER A 83 -2.23 8.39 4.10
C SER A 83 -2.74 7.73 5.39
N GLU A 84 -3.08 8.54 6.38
CA GLU A 84 -3.62 8.04 7.64
C GLU A 84 -4.98 7.38 7.44
N ALA A 85 -5.84 7.97 6.62
CA ALA A 85 -7.14 7.39 6.28
C ALA A 85 -6.96 6.07 5.54
N PHE A 86 -6.02 6.03 4.60
CA PHE A 86 -5.70 4.81 3.86
C PHE A 86 -5.22 3.70 4.79
N GLU A 87 -4.31 4.04 5.70
CA GLU A 87 -3.78 3.07 6.65
C GLU A 87 -4.88 2.50 7.54
N ARG A 88 -5.78 3.36 8.01
CA ARG A 88 -6.90 2.94 8.84
C ARG A 88 -7.80 1.98 8.11
N GLU A 89 -8.18 2.32 6.87
CA GLU A 89 -9.02 1.46 6.04
C GLU A 89 -8.33 0.13 5.75
N TYR A 90 -7.04 0.20 5.44
CA TYR A 90 -6.25 -0.97 5.11
C TYR A 90 -6.20 -1.95 6.29
N ARG A 91 -5.90 -1.44 7.48
CA ARG A 91 -5.83 -2.27 8.68
C ARG A 91 -7.19 -2.80 9.10
N ASP A 92 -8.22 -1.99 8.96
CA ASP A 92 -9.59 -2.41 9.27
C ASP A 92 -10.00 -3.58 8.38
N CYS A 93 -9.74 -3.47 7.09
CA CYS A 93 -10.04 -4.55 6.16
C CYS A 93 -9.23 -5.81 6.43
N GLN A 94 -7.98 -5.66 6.87
CA GLN A 94 -7.15 -6.81 7.22
C GLN A 94 -7.72 -7.61 8.37
N THR A 95 -8.38 -6.97 9.32
CA THR A 95 -8.96 -7.67 10.47
C THR A 95 -10.24 -8.42 10.11
N LYS A 96 -10.81 -8.15 8.94
CA LYS A 96 -12.04 -8.83 8.48
C LYS A 96 -11.77 -10.10 7.67
N ILE A 97 -10.53 -10.35 7.34
CA ILE A 97 -10.14 -11.53 6.54
C ILE A 97 -10.05 -12.77 7.40
#